data_032a51bfda76deab0bd4154e4474bff4
#
_entry.id   032a51bfda76deab0bd4154e4474bff4
#
_cell.length_a   1.000
_cell.length_b   1.000
_cell.length_c   1.000
_cell.angle_alpha   90.00
_cell.angle_beta   90.00
_cell.angle_gamma   90.00
#
_symmetry.space_group_name_H-M   'P 1'
#
loop_
_entity.id
_entity.type
_entity.pdbx_description
1 polymer ?
#
loop_
_entity_poly.entity_id
_entity_poly.type
_entity_poly.pdbx_seq_one_letter_code
_entity_poly.pdbx_strand_id
1 'polypeptide(L)'
;MKRGWLVNPARRERRDRAWTLTDSQVMSLIKRIDVLNEYTKLEPEFDKLIRCRDKALIALGWTFFKRAKEILNIKLGDVYYNDSELNVTFKVKKKRKGIKECPFCGERNGKNAKYCRSCGANIQAVEVIYIGEIIVVTKRKSMAFPFCPIFAEWIKKLEELNCKPEYYVFPPFHYASRSFLWNKHLTVQRFDQILQRLDSTLSSHMFRYGHTEKLLRSGYTPFDLKEIGDWSSPIMPTIYAERKGLTPSQTRFMKDIRTV
;
A
#
# COMPACT_ATOMS: atom_id res chain seq x y z
N MET A 1 7.84 1.76 35.82
CA MET A 1 6.79 2.63 35.26
C MET A 1 6.84 2.57 33.74
N LYS A 2 5.87 1.95 33.08
CA LYS A 2 5.74 1.94 31.63
C LYS A 2 5.30 3.34 31.19
N ARG A 3 6.16 4.08 30.47
CA ARG A 3 5.77 5.33 29.83
C ARG A 3 4.61 5.06 28.89
N GLY A 4 3.39 5.43 29.29
CA GLY A 4 2.24 5.41 28.41
C GLY A 4 2.54 6.31 27.20
N TRP A 5 2.54 5.74 26.03
CA TRP A 5 2.62 6.49 24.78
C TRP A 5 1.37 7.35 24.69
N LEU A 6 1.48 8.60 25.10
CA LEU A 6 0.46 9.61 24.81
C LEU A 6 0.36 9.72 23.28
N VAL A 7 -0.53 8.94 22.72
CA VAL A 7 -0.84 9.05 21.28
C VAL A 7 -1.52 10.39 21.10
N ASN A 8 -0.89 11.28 20.34
CA ASN A 8 -1.46 12.58 19.97
C ASN A 8 -2.93 12.37 19.52
N PRO A 9 -3.91 13.04 20.16
CA PRO A 9 -5.34 12.87 19.87
C PRO A 9 -5.67 13.04 18.39
N ALA A 10 -5.06 14.02 17.70
CA ALA A 10 -5.20 14.23 16.27
C ALA A 10 -4.69 13.05 15.43
N ARG A 11 -3.69 12.30 15.93
CA ARG A 11 -3.17 11.10 15.26
C ARG A 11 -4.09 9.88 15.49
N ARG A 12 -4.83 9.86 16.60
CA ARG A 12 -5.84 8.86 16.89
C ARG A 12 -7.09 9.09 16.03
N GLU A 13 -7.58 10.32 15.96
CA GLU A 13 -8.73 10.72 15.15
C GLU A 13 -8.49 10.50 13.65
N ARG A 14 -7.28 10.80 13.13
CA ARG A 14 -6.88 10.47 11.76
C ARG A 14 -6.94 8.97 11.48
N ARG A 15 -6.48 8.14 12.42
CA ARG A 15 -6.56 6.68 12.29
C ARG A 15 -8.01 6.21 12.26
N ASP A 16 -8.85 6.72 13.13
CA ASP A 16 -10.23 6.29 13.25
C ASP A 16 -11.05 6.64 11.99
N ARG A 17 -10.88 7.82 11.40
CA ARG A 17 -11.49 8.20 10.12
C ARG A 17 -11.06 7.30 8.95
N ALA A 18 -9.78 7.02 8.85
CA ALA A 18 -9.26 6.21 7.76
C ALA A 18 -9.76 4.76 7.75
N TRP A 19 -10.14 4.27 8.90
CA TRP A 19 -10.69 2.93 9.07
C TRP A 19 -12.13 2.81 8.57
N THR A 20 -12.77 3.91 8.21
CA THR A 20 -14.15 3.93 7.73
C THR A 20 -14.29 4.27 6.25
N LEU A 21 -13.18 4.43 5.51
CA LEU A 21 -13.24 4.73 4.07
C LEU A 21 -14.00 3.65 3.30
N THR A 22 -14.99 4.10 2.53
CA THR A 22 -15.79 3.28 1.62
C THR A 22 -15.38 3.54 0.16
N ASP A 23 -15.79 2.64 -0.74
CA ASP A 23 -15.57 2.83 -2.18
C ASP A 23 -16.16 4.16 -2.68
N SER A 24 -17.35 4.54 -2.19
CA SER A 24 -18.00 5.80 -2.55
C SER A 24 -17.24 7.04 -2.08
N GLN A 25 -16.66 6.98 -0.88
CA GLN A 25 -15.81 8.05 -0.37
C GLN A 25 -14.51 8.19 -1.16
N VAL A 26 -13.87 7.06 -1.51
CA VAL A 26 -12.67 7.09 -2.36
C VAL A 26 -13.00 7.58 -3.76
N MET A 27 -14.15 7.20 -4.34
CA MET A 27 -14.63 7.75 -5.60
C MET A 27 -14.87 9.26 -5.52
N SER A 28 -15.40 9.75 -4.40
CA SER A 28 -15.58 11.19 -4.16
C SER A 28 -14.24 11.93 -4.09
N LEU A 29 -13.22 11.34 -3.46
CA LEU A 29 -11.84 11.89 -3.46
C LEU A 29 -11.28 11.98 -4.89
N ILE A 30 -11.49 10.95 -5.71
CA ILE A 30 -11.03 10.92 -7.11
C ILE A 30 -11.72 12.03 -7.92
N LYS A 31 -13.04 12.15 -7.81
CA LYS A 31 -13.82 13.21 -8.48
C LYS A 31 -13.39 14.62 -8.03
N ARG A 32 -13.00 14.76 -6.77
CA ARG A 32 -12.52 16.04 -6.24
C ARG A 32 -11.27 16.55 -6.96
N ILE A 33 -10.42 15.66 -7.48
CA ILE A 33 -9.25 16.05 -8.28
C ILE A 33 -9.68 16.86 -9.52
N ASP A 34 -10.79 16.51 -10.15
CA ASP A 34 -11.27 17.19 -11.37
C ASP A 34 -11.77 18.60 -11.10
N VAL A 35 -12.36 18.84 -9.91
CA VAL A 35 -12.98 20.14 -9.56
C VAL A 35 -12.05 21.06 -8.76
N LEU A 36 -10.88 20.60 -8.33
CA LEU A 36 -9.89 21.47 -7.66
C LEU A 36 -9.33 22.49 -8.64
N ASN A 37 -9.59 23.76 -8.37
CA ASN A 37 -8.94 24.85 -9.11
C ASN A 37 -7.43 24.82 -8.86
N GLU A 38 -6.64 25.12 -9.90
CA GLU A 38 -5.19 25.18 -9.83
C GLU A 38 -4.54 23.93 -9.18
N TYR A 39 -4.98 22.73 -9.59
CA TYR A 39 -4.40 21.47 -9.09
C TYR A 39 -2.89 21.44 -9.32
N THR A 40 -2.45 21.93 -10.47
CA THR A 40 -1.06 22.28 -10.72
C THR A 40 -1.00 23.71 -11.28
N LYS A 41 0.16 24.38 -11.16
CA LYS A 41 0.40 25.69 -11.79
C LYS A 41 1.03 25.52 -13.16
N LEU A 42 0.54 24.56 -13.93
CA LEU A 42 1.05 24.20 -15.25
C LEU A 42 0.00 24.48 -16.32
N GLU A 43 0.43 24.43 -17.57
CA GLU A 43 -0.43 24.50 -18.74
C GLU A 43 -1.49 23.39 -18.68
N PRO A 44 -2.70 23.62 -19.22
CA PRO A 44 -3.84 22.72 -19.10
C PRO A 44 -3.57 21.28 -19.52
N GLU A 45 -2.70 21.06 -20.51
CA GLU A 45 -2.33 19.72 -20.98
C GLU A 45 -1.57 18.91 -19.94
N PHE A 46 -0.57 19.52 -19.25
CA PHE A 46 0.19 18.85 -18.19
C PHE A 46 -0.64 18.67 -16.93
N ASP A 47 -1.47 19.68 -16.59
CA ASP A 47 -2.39 19.59 -15.47
C ASP A 47 -3.35 18.41 -15.64
N LYS A 48 -3.92 18.23 -16.84
CA LYS A 48 -4.80 17.11 -17.18
C LYS A 48 -4.10 15.76 -17.04
N LEU A 49 -2.85 15.64 -17.51
CA LEU A 49 -2.08 14.41 -17.40
C LEU A 49 -1.74 14.07 -15.93
N ILE A 50 -1.35 15.08 -15.15
CA ILE A 50 -1.04 14.89 -13.72
C ILE A 50 -2.29 14.48 -12.94
N ARG A 51 -3.45 15.09 -13.22
CA ARG A 51 -4.74 14.70 -12.62
C ARG A 51 -5.09 13.25 -12.97
N CYS A 52 -4.94 12.86 -14.22
CA CYS A 52 -5.20 11.49 -14.67
C CYS A 52 -4.31 10.49 -13.94
N ARG A 53 -2.99 10.75 -13.85
CA ARG A 53 -2.04 9.94 -13.08
C ARG A 53 -2.44 9.83 -11.61
N ASP A 54 -2.77 10.94 -10.97
CA ASP A 54 -3.05 10.98 -9.53
C ASP A 54 -4.38 10.29 -9.20
N LYS A 55 -5.40 10.42 -10.06
CA LYS A 55 -6.64 9.63 -9.96
C LYS A 55 -6.37 8.14 -10.08
N ALA A 56 -5.57 7.73 -11.05
CA ALA A 56 -5.17 6.34 -11.26
C ALA A 56 -4.38 5.76 -10.06
N LEU A 57 -3.48 6.57 -9.48
CA LEU A 57 -2.71 6.17 -8.30
C LEU A 57 -3.62 5.92 -7.08
N ILE A 58 -4.60 6.78 -6.86
CA ILE A 58 -5.59 6.61 -5.78
C ILE A 58 -6.45 5.35 -6.04
N ALA A 59 -6.94 5.17 -7.26
CA ALA A 59 -7.75 4.01 -7.65
C ALA A 59 -6.99 2.69 -7.43
N LEU A 60 -5.74 2.63 -7.89
CA LEU A 60 -4.90 1.44 -7.74
C LEU A 60 -4.53 1.19 -6.27
N GLY A 61 -4.16 2.25 -5.54
CA GLY A 61 -3.80 2.17 -4.14
C GLY A 61 -4.92 1.63 -3.27
N TRP A 62 -6.16 2.05 -3.53
CA TRP A 62 -7.34 1.56 -2.85
C TRP A 62 -7.66 0.11 -3.21
N THR A 63 -7.75 -0.20 -4.50
CA THR A 63 -8.18 -1.53 -4.97
C THR A 63 -7.29 -2.65 -4.45
N PHE A 64 -6.00 -2.49 -4.47
CA PHE A 64 -5.07 -3.56 -4.11
C PHE A 64 -4.55 -3.50 -2.69
N PHE A 65 -4.83 -2.42 -1.95
CA PHE A 65 -4.39 -2.21 -0.56
C PHE A 65 -2.97 -2.70 -0.25
N LYS A 66 -2.10 -2.60 -1.25
CA LYS A 66 -0.67 -2.92 -1.14
C LYS A 66 0.07 -1.81 -0.39
N ARG A 67 1.32 -2.07 0.00
CA ARG A 67 2.17 -0.99 0.51
C ARG A 67 2.41 0.05 -0.58
N ALA A 68 2.43 1.34 -0.21
CA ALA A 68 2.65 2.42 -1.18
C ALA A 68 3.89 2.17 -2.04
N LYS A 69 4.99 1.67 -1.47
CA LYS A 69 6.20 1.30 -2.23
C LYS A 69 5.95 0.22 -3.27
N GLU A 70 5.08 -0.74 -3.01
CA GLU A 70 4.75 -1.82 -3.95
C GLU A 70 3.94 -1.26 -5.13
N ILE A 71 2.99 -0.34 -4.86
CA ILE A 71 2.21 0.37 -5.87
C ILE A 71 3.11 1.25 -6.76
N LEU A 72 3.96 2.06 -6.14
CA LEU A 72 4.78 3.03 -6.85
C LEU A 72 5.88 2.39 -7.71
N ASN A 73 6.30 1.16 -7.41
CA ASN A 73 7.31 0.42 -8.15
C ASN A 73 6.78 -0.36 -9.37
N ILE A 74 5.50 -0.24 -9.70
CA ILE A 74 4.91 -0.90 -10.87
C ILE A 74 5.46 -0.24 -12.14
N LYS A 75 5.90 -1.07 -13.09
CA LYS A 75 6.30 -0.64 -14.43
C LYS A 75 5.19 -0.90 -15.44
N LEU A 76 5.21 -0.21 -16.56
CA LEU A 76 4.18 -0.37 -17.58
C LEU A 76 4.12 -1.82 -18.08
N GLY A 77 5.24 -2.51 -18.23
CA GLY A 77 5.30 -3.93 -18.58
C GLY A 77 4.77 -4.89 -17.49
N ASP A 78 4.49 -4.39 -16.28
CA ASP A 78 3.84 -5.17 -15.22
C ASP A 78 2.30 -5.07 -15.29
N VAL A 79 1.75 -4.26 -16.21
CA VAL A 79 0.32 -4.04 -16.42
C VAL A 79 -0.11 -4.73 -17.71
N TYR A 80 -1.11 -5.58 -17.62
CA TYR A 80 -1.76 -6.18 -18.77
C TYR A 80 -3.19 -5.64 -18.85
N TYR A 81 -3.50 -5.02 -19.96
CA TYR A 81 -4.81 -4.46 -20.23
C TYR A 81 -5.31 -4.91 -21.61
N ASN A 82 -6.56 -5.38 -21.63
CA ASN A 82 -7.34 -5.57 -22.84
C ASN A 82 -8.75 -5.02 -22.59
N ASP A 83 -9.64 -5.13 -23.57
CA ASP A 83 -11.00 -4.54 -23.51
C ASP A 83 -11.86 -5.05 -22.35
N SER A 84 -11.55 -6.21 -21.78
CA SER A 84 -12.34 -6.86 -20.71
C SER A 84 -11.59 -6.99 -19.37
N GLU A 85 -10.24 -6.97 -19.38
CA GLU A 85 -9.45 -7.28 -18.21
C GLU A 85 -8.29 -6.29 -17.99
N LEU A 86 -8.14 -5.87 -16.76
CA LEU A 86 -6.96 -5.15 -16.30
C LEU A 86 -6.29 -5.93 -15.17
N ASN A 87 -5.09 -6.38 -15.43
CA ASN A 87 -4.29 -7.14 -14.48
C ASN A 87 -3.00 -6.40 -14.16
N VAL A 88 -2.60 -6.42 -12.89
CA VAL A 88 -1.35 -5.83 -12.43
C VAL A 88 -0.48 -6.89 -11.77
N THR A 89 0.78 -6.93 -12.16
CA THR A 89 1.78 -7.83 -11.61
C THR A 89 2.61 -7.13 -10.54
N PHE A 90 2.52 -7.59 -9.30
CA PHE A 90 3.29 -7.05 -8.18
C PHE A 90 4.53 -7.90 -7.92
N LYS A 91 5.68 -7.23 -7.83
CA LYS A 91 6.94 -7.85 -7.42
C LYS A 91 7.17 -7.63 -5.94
N VAL A 92 6.86 -8.64 -5.12
CA VAL A 92 7.02 -8.58 -3.66
C VAL A 92 8.38 -9.14 -3.28
N LYS A 93 9.27 -8.27 -2.79
CA LYS A 93 10.57 -8.69 -2.25
C LYS A 93 10.38 -9.27 -0.85
N LYS A 94 10.59 -10.57 -0.69
CA LYS A 94 10.71 -11.17 0.64
C LYS A 94 12.07 -10.78 1.22
N LYS A 95 12.06 -10.15 2.40
CA LYS A 95 13.29 -9.74 3.08
C LYS A 95 14.09 -10.96 3.54
N ARG A 96 15.40 -10.90 3.42
CA ARG A 96 16.31 -11.83 4.08
C ARG A 96 16.07 -11.82 5.59
N LYS A 97 16.19 -12.99 6.22
CA LYS A 97 16.15 -13.11 7.67
C LYS A 97 17.47 -12.63 8.25
N GLY A 98 17.46 -11.48 8.93
CA GLY A 98 18.63 -11.01 9.67
C GLY A 98 18.75 -11.75 11.00
N ILE A 99 19.93 -12.30 11.27
CA ILE A 99 20.28 -12.94 12.53
C ILE A 99 21.56 -12.33 13.09
N LYS A 100 21.74 -12.49 14.40
CA LYS A 100 23.01 -12.27 15.10
C LYS A 100 23.46 -13.62 15.67
N GLU A 101 24.68 -14.04 15.37
CA GLU A 101 25.28 -15.23 15.96
C GLU A 101 26.07 -14.83 17.20
N CYS A 102 25.80 -15.48 18.33
CA CYS A 102 26.47 -15.14 19.57
C CYS A 102 27.93 -15.59 19.52
N PRO A 103 28.92 -14.72 19.76
CA PRO A 103 30.33 -15.08 19.68
C PRO A 103 30.78 -15.98 20.84
N PHE A 104 29.95 -16.14 21.88
CA PHE A 104 30.30 -16.97 23.06
C PHE A 104 29.72 -18.37 23.01
N CYS A 105 28.53 -18.56 22.43
CA CYS A 105 27.89 -19.89 22.40
C CYS A 105 27.34 -20.29 21.02
N GLY A 106 27.57 -19.50 19.98
CA GLY A 106 27.11 -19.81 18.61
C GLY A 106 25.58 -19.66 18.39
N GLU A 107 24.81 -19.37 19.42
CA GLU A 107 23.35 -19.31 19.29
C GLU A 107 22.90 -18.20 18.34
N ARG A 108 21.94 -18.55 17.45
CA ARG A 108 21.37 -17.64 16.46
C ARG A 108 20.21 -16.85 17.05
N ASN A 109 20.38 -15.56 17.15
CA ASN A 109 19.43 -14.62 17.72
C ASN A 109 18.78 -13.76 16.63
N GLY A 110 17.61 -13.15 16.90
CA GLY A 110 16.98 -12.20 16.00
C GLY A 110 17.85 -10.95 15.81
N LYS A 111 17.78 -10.30 14.64
CA LYS A 111 18.58 -9.11 14.28
C LYS A 111 18.53 -7.96 15.28
N ASN A 112 17.44 -7.83 16.02
CA ASN A 112 17.23 -6.75 17.01
C ASN A 112 17.58 -7.22 18.44
N ALA A 113 18.07 -8.44 18.64
CA ALA A 113 18.42 -8.94 19.95
C ALA A 113 19.58 -8.14 20.55
N LYS A 114 19.42 -7.74 21.79
CA LYS A 114 20.44 -7.06 22.59
C LYS A 114 21.26 -8.06 23.41
N TYR A 115 20.61 -9.15 23.81
CA TYR A 115 21.22 -10.23 24.61
C TYR A 115 20.96 -11.56 23.94
N CYS A 116 21.91 -12.48 24.10
CA CYS A 116 21.75 -13.85 23.63
C CYS A 116 20.68 -14.59 24.44
N ARG A 117 19.75 -15.22 23.75
CA ARG A 117 18.66 -15.96 24.38
C ARG A 117 19.12 -17.23 25.12
N SER A 118 20.30 -17.74 24.78
CA SER A 118 20.87 -18.96 25.37
C SER A 118 21.80 -18.65 26.55
N CYS A 119 22.85 -17.85 26.38
CA CYS A 119 23.86 -17.60 27.40
C CYS A 119 23.76 -16.21 28.08
N GLY A 120 22.80 -15.36 27.67
CA GLY A 120 22.62 -14.03 28.24
C GLY A 120 23.67 -12.98 27.84
N ALA A 121 24.69 -13.35 27.09
CA ALA A 121 25.75 -12.43 26.68
C ALA A 121 25.21 -11.22 25.89
N ASN A 122 25.78 -10.04 26.10
CA ASN A 122 25.42 -8.84 25.34
C ASN A 122 25.90 -8.96 23.89
N ILE A 123 24.96 -8.97 22.95
CA ILE A 123 25.18 -9.07 21.50
C ILE A 123 24.73 -7.84 20.75
N GLN A 124 24.58 -6.70 21.43
CA GLN A 124 24.09 -5.48 20.80
C GLN A 124 25.02 -5.00 19.67
N ALA A 125 26.32 -5.08 19.85
CA ALA A 125 27.35 -4.70 18.89
C ALA A 125 27.65 -5.79 17.81
N VAL A 126 27.07 -6.99 17.94
CA VAL A 126 27.29 -8.06 16.98
C VAL A 126 26.63 -7.70 15.66
N GLU A 127 27.37 -7.87 14.56
CA GLU A 127 26.90 -7.60 13.21
C GLU A 127 25.73 -8.50 12.82
N VAL A 128 24.81 -7.95 12.04
CA VAL A 128 23.65 -8.69 11.56
C VAL A 128 23.99 -9.43 10.27
N ILE A 129 24.00 -10.76 10.33
CA ILE A 129 24.18 -11.63 9.18
C ILE A 129 22.79 -11.83 8.52
N TYR A 130 22.70 -11.58 7.23
CA TYR A 130 21.45 -11.80 6.47
C TYR A 130 21.50 -13.15 5.76
N ILE A 131 20.65 -14.09 6.23
CA ILE A 131 20.57 -15.46 5.67
C ILE A 131 19.45 -15.51 4.61
N GLY A 132 19.72 -16.28 3.55
CA GLY A 132 18.79 -16.55 2.46
C GLY A 132 18.88 -15.54 1.32
N GLU A 133 18.33 -15.91 0.19
CA GLU A 133 18.26 -15.08 -1.01
C GLU A 133 17.09 -14.10 -0.93
N ILE A 134 17.19 -12.99 -1.69
CA ILE A 134 16.05 -12.08 -1.88
C ILE A 134 15.12 -12.75 -2.89
N ILE A 135 14.06 -13.39 -2.39
CA ILE A 135 13.05 -13.99 -3.26
C ILE A 135 12.10 -12.88 -3.72
N VAL A 136 12.02 -12.69 -5.03
CA VAL A 136 10.99 -11.84 -5.65
C VAL A 136 9.81 -12.73 -6.00
N VAL A 137 8.71 -12.57 -5.29
CA VAL A 137 7.46 -13.28 -5.60
C VAL A 137 6.64 -12.38 -6.51
N THR A 138 6.31 -12.90 -7.69
CA THR A 138 5.44 -12.24 -8.65
C THR A 138 3.98 -12.65 -8.37
N LYS A 139 3.10 -11.68 -8.17
CA LYS A 139 1.67 -11.92 -7.96
C LYS A 139 0.86 -11.07 -8.93
N ARG A 140 0.13 -11.74 -9.83
CA ARG A 140 -0.82 -11.11 -10.73
C ARG A 140 -2.16 -10.93 -10.02
N LYS A 141 -2.78 -9.76 -10.17
CA LYS A 141 -4.08 -9.43 -9.58
C LYS A 141 -4.92 -8.67 -10.58
N SER A 142 -6.18 -9.05 -10.69
CA SER A 142 -7.16 -8.35 -11.52
C SER A 142 -7.75 -7.15 -10.78
N MET A 143 -8.00 -6.08 -11.50
CA MET A 143 -8.64 -4.88 -10.99
C MET A 143 -10.13 -4.89 -11.30
N ALA A 144 -10.96 -4.67 -10.28
CA ALA A 144 -12.40 -4.67 -10.39
C ALA A 144 -12.99 -3.26 -10.53
N PHE A 145 -14.24 -3.20 -11.01
CA PHE A 145 -15.06 -1.99 -10.93
C PHE A 145 -15.27 -1.55 -9.47
N PRO A 146 -15.47 -0.23 -9.20
CA PRO A 146 -15.60 0.87 -10.17
C PRO A 146 -14.29 1.56 -10.53
N PHE A 147 -13.14 1.10 -10.05
CA PHE A 147 -11.85 1.79 -10.15
C PHE A 147 -11.06 1.43 -11.42
N CYS A 148 -11.38 0.29 -12.03
CA CYS A 148 -10.70 -0.19 -13.24
C CYS A 148 -10.70 0.84 -14.38
N PRO A 149 -11.81 1.49 -14.76
CA PRO A 149 -11.82 2.46 -15.86
C PRO A 149 -10.90 3.66 -15.62
N ILE A 150 -10.79 4.10 -14.34
CA ILE A 150 -9.95 5.24 -13.96
C ILE A 150 -8.46 4.93 -14.17
N PHE A 151 -8.07 3.72 -13.79
CA PHE A 151 -6.69 3.28 -13.99
C PHE A 151 -6.40 3.01 -15.47
N ALA A 152 -7.35 2.39 -16.18
CA ALA A 152 -7.25 2.10 -17.61
C ALA A 152 -7.09 3.40 -18.45
N GLU A 153 -7.80 4.47 -18.09
CA GLU A 153 -7.64 5.78 -18.73
C GLU A 153 -6.19 6.27 -18.68
N TRP A 154 -5.53 6.12 -17.51
CA TRP A 154 -4.12 6.49 -17.39
C TRP A 154 -3.20 5.58 -18.19
N ILE A 155 -3.45 4.27 -18.22
CA ILE A 155 -2.65 3.34 -19.04
C ILE A 155 -2.74 3.70 -20.52
N LYS A 156 -3.94 4.00 -21.02
CA LYS A 156 -4.13 4.47 -22.41
C LYS A 156 -3.34 5.77 -22.69
N LYS A 157 -3.28 6.69 -21.72
CA LYS A 157 -2.46 7.91 -21.87
C LYS A 157 -0.96 7.59 -21.96
N LEU A 158 -0.47 6.60 -21.21
CA LEU A 158 0.92 6.15 -21.30
C LEU A 158 1.22 5.50 -22.66
N GLU A 159 0.28 4.77 -23.23
CA GLU A 159 0.37 4.20 -24.57
C GLU A 159 0.39 5.28 -25.66
N GLU A 160 -0.53 6.27 -25.57
CA GLU A 160 -0.57 7.44 -26.47
C GLU A 160 0.75 8.24 -26.45
N LEU A 161 1.42 8.30 -25.29
CA LEU A 161 2.73 8.93 -25.13
C LEU A 161 3.91 8.04 -25.54
N ASN A 162 3.65 6.86 -26.10
CA ASN A 162 4.65 5.87 -26.50
C ASN A 162 5.62 5.49 -25.38
N CYS A 163 5.11 5.35 -24.15
CA CYS A 163 5.91 4.98 -23.00
C CYS A 163 6.41 3.54 -23.12
N LYS A 164 7.67 3.31 -22.75
CA LYS A 164 8.30 1.99 -22.83
C LYS A 164 7.88 1.08 -21.66
N PRO A 165 7.86 -0.26 -21.82
CA PRO A 165 7.48 -1.20 -20.79
C PRO A 165 8.30 -1.10 -19.48
N GLU A 166 9.57 -0.68 -19.58
CA GLU A 166 10.46 -0.50 -18.42
C GLU A 166 10.21 0.79 -17.62
N TYR A 167 9.36 1.70 -18.11
CA TYR A 167 9.02 2.94 -17.42
C TYR A 167 8.05 2.70 -16.27
N TYR A 168 8.15 3.54 -15.23
CA TYR A 168 7.23 3.47 -14.10
C TYR A 168 5.85 4.01 -14.47
N VAL A 169 4.81 3.35 -13.98
CA VAL A 169 3.42 3.78 -14.19
C VAL A 169 3.12 5.11 -13.51
N PHE A 170 3.79 5.41 -12.40
CA PHE A 170 3.60 6.65 -11.64
C PHE A 170 4.89 7.46 -11.56
N PRO A 171 5.33 8.08 -12.66
CA PRO A 171 6.53 8.91 -12.70
C PRO A 171 6.29 10.26 -12.02
N PRO A 172 7.30 10.88 -11.38
CA PRO A 172 7.23 12.25 -10.97
C PRO A 172 7.29 13.19 -12.17
N PHE A 173 6.63 14.33 -12.07
CA PHE A 173 6.73 15.41 -13.05
C PHE A 173 7.81 16.40 -12.62
N HIS A 174 8.72 16.74 -13.52
CA HIS A 174 9.79 17.70 -13.30
C HIS A 174 9.39 19.06 -13.89
N TYR A 175 9.16 20.04 -13.02
CA TYR A 175 8.59 21.33 -13.39
C TYR A 175 9.49 22.16 -14.32
N ALA A 176 10.81 22.13 -14.07
CA ALA A 176 11.75 22.92 -14.87
C ALA A 176 11.88 22.42 -16.31
N SER A 177 11.89 21.10 -16.54
CA SER A 177 11.93 20.52 -17.89
C SER A 177 10.54 20.26 -18.48
N ARG A 178 9.46 20.55 -17.76
CA ARG A 178 8.06 20.30 -18.16
C ARG A 178 7.84 18.89 -18.70
N SER A 179 8.40 17.88 -18.02
CA SER A 179 8.38 16.49 -18.48
C SER A 179 8.27 15.49 -17.32
N PHE A 180 7.74 14.29 -17.62
CA PHE A 180 7.77 13.20 -16.69
C PHE A 180 9.15 12.52 -16.65
N LEU A 181 9.61 12.17 -15.45
CA LEU A 181 10.83 11.39 -15.24
C LEU A 181 10.51 9.89 -15.28
N TRP A 182 10.35 9.34 -16.46
CA TRP A 182 9.86 7.98 -16.71
C TRP A 182 10.67 6.86 -16.06
N ASN A 183 11.96 7.08 -15.84
CA ASN A 183 12.88 6.15 -15.18
C ASN A 183 12.86 6.26 -13.64
N LYS A 184 12.00 7.11 -13.08
CA LYS A 184 11.80 7.29 -11.64
C LYS A 184 10.33 7.09 -11.30
N HIS A 185 10.06 6.64 -10.07
CA HIS A 185 8.71 6.58 -9.52
C HIS A 185 8.47 7.70 -8.50
N LEU A 186 7.22 8.05 -8.27
CA LEU A 186 6.82 8.94 -7.18
C LEU A 186 7.33 8.39 -5.83
N THR A 187 7.65 9.28 -4.91
CA THR A 187 7.95 8.89 -3.52
C THR A 187 6.67 8.64 -2.73
N VAL A 188 6.75 7.85 -1.67
CA VAL A 188 5.63 7.65 -0.73
C VAL A 188 5.17 8.99 -0.14
N GLN A 189 6.12 9.85 0.20
CA GLN A 189 5.82 11.21 0.70
C GLN A 189 5.01 12.01 -0.33
N ARG A 190 5.33 11.92 -1.63
CA ARG A 190 4.57 12.61 -2.66
C ARG A 190 3.17 12.05 -2.82
N PHE A 191 3.01 10.74 -2.71
CA PHE A 191 1.68 10.13 -2.68
C PHE A 191 0.85 10.62 -1.48
N ASP A 192 1.45 10.67 -0.30
CA ASP A 192 0.77 11.21 0.89
C ASP A 192 0.39 12.68 0.70
N GLN A 193 1.25 13.51 0.09
CA GLN A 193 0.93 14.91 -0.25
C GLN A 193 -0.24 15.03 -1.23
N ILE A 194 -0.35 14.15 -2.23
CA ILE A 194 -1.49 14.11 -3.15
C ILE A 194 -2.79 13.85 -2.38
N LEU A 195 -2.78 12.88 -1.48
CA LEU A 195 -3.94 12.56 -0.64
C LEU A 195 -4.30 13.70 0.31
N GLN A 196 -3.30 14.33 0.94
CA GLN A 196 -3.50 15.43 1.89
C GLN A 196 -4.04 16.71 1.24
N ARG A 197 -3.86 16.92 -0.05
CA ARG A 197 -4.54 17.99 -0.79
C ARG A 197 -6.05 17.77 -0.88
N LEU A 198 -6.48 16.52 -0.91
CA LEU A 198 -7.88 16.14 -0.99
C LEU A 198 -8.52 16.12 0.40
N ASP A 199 -7.82 15.58 1.37
CA ASP A 199 -8.18 15.56 2.78
C ASP A 199 -6.89 15.48 3.61
N SER A 200 -6.64 16.53 4.42
CA SER A 200 -5.41 16.67 5.22
C SER A 200 -5.18 15.52 6.22
N THR A 201 -6.19 14.71 6.49
CA THR A 201 -6.11 13.57 7.40
C THR A 201 -5.62 12.30 6.74
N LEU A 202 -5.61 12.23 5.39
CA LEU A 202 -5.30 11.02 4.64
C LEU A 202 -3.80 10.76 4.50
N SER A 203 -3.49 9.47 4.39
CA SER A 203 -2.18 8.97 3.96
C SER A 203 -2.35 7.65 3.20
N SER A 204 -1.37 7.29 2.38
CA SER A 204 -1.37 6.07 1.59
C SER A 204 -1.50 4.79 2.43
N HIS A 205 -1.00 4.82 3.67
CA HIS A 205 -1.13 3.67 4.59
C HIS A 205 -2.57 3.43 5.04
N MET A 206 -3.37 4.49 5.08
CA MET A 206 -4.78 4.43 5.47
C MET A 206 -5.64 3.66 4.46
N PHE A 207 -5.29 3.68 3.18
CA PHE A 207 -5.96 2.87 2.17
C PHE A 207 -5.83 1.38 2.49
N ARG A 208 -4.65 0.95 2.91
CA ARG A 208 -4.42 -0.44 3.30
C ARG A 208 -5.25 -0.82 4.53
N TYR A 209 -5.38 0.07 5.50
CA TYR A 209 -6.22 -0.14 6.69
C TYR A 209 -7.69 -0.19 6.33
N GLY A 210 -8.22 0.84 5.66
CA GLY A 210 -9.64 0.93 5.31
C GLY A 210 -10.11 -0.26 4.47
N HIS A 211 -9.32 -0.67 3.47
CA HIS A 211 -9.66 -1.84 2.67
C HIS A 211 -9.61 -3.15 3.48
N THR A 212 -8.64 -3.28 4.41
CA THR A 212 -8.58 -4.42 5.33
C THR A 212 -9.83 -4.49 6.20
N GLU A 213 -10.28 -3.37 6.75
CA GLU A 213 -11.53 -3.31 7.52
C GLU A 213 -12.75 -3.67 6.65
N LYS A 214 -12.83 -3.14 5.42
CA LYS A 214 -13.89 -3.50 4.46
C LYS A 214 -13.98 -5.01 4.28
N LEU A 215 -12.86 -5.67 4.04
CA LEU A 215 -12.82 -7.13 3.83
C LEU A 215 -13.19 -7.90 5.12
N LEU A 216 -12.72 -7.46 6.29
CA LEU A 216 -13.11 -8.05 7.58
C LEU A 216 -14.63 -7.97 7.79
N ARG A 217 -15.23 -6.80 7.52
CA ARG A 217 -16.71 -6.62 7.59
C ARG A 217 -17.46 -7.46 6.57
N SER A 218 -16.83 -7.79 5.45
CA SER A 218 -17.37 -8.70 4.43
C SER A 218 -17.17 -10.19 4.79
N GLY A 219 -16.68 -10.50 6.01
CA GLY A 219 -16.53 -11.86 6.52
C GLY A 219 -15.22 -12.55 6.17
N TYR A 220 -14.24 -11.85 5.61
CA TYR A 220 -12.90 -12.41 5.42
C TYR A 220 -12.20 -12.56 6.77
N THR A 221 -11.49 -13.69 6.94
CA THR A 221 -10.70 -13.95 8.15
C THR A 221 -9.33 -13.27 8.09
N PRO A 222 -8.64 -13.08 9.23
CA PRO A 222 -7.24 -12.63 9.23
C PRO A 222 -6.29 -13.49 8.41
N PHE A 223 -6.58 -14.79 8.26
CA PHE A 223 -5.80 -15.70 7.42
C PHE A 223 -6.03 -15.43 5.93
N ASP A 224 -7.28 -15.22 5.51
CA ASP A 224 -7.60 -14.83 4.14
C ASP A 224 -6.89 -13.51 3.79
N LEU A 225 -6.95 -12.56 4.71
CA LEU A 225 -6.30 -11.25 4.53
C LEU A 225 -4.78 -11.35 4.43
N LYS A 226 -4.16 -12.25 5.21
CA LYS A 226 -2.73 -12.52 5.10
C LYS A 226 -2.36 -12.89 3.66
N GLU A 227 -3.12 -13.77 3.02
CA GLU A 227 -2.87 -14.22 1.65
C GLU A 227 -3.20 -13.12 0.62
N ILE A 228 -4.36 -12.46 0.74
CA ILE A 228 -4.78 -11.41 -0.19
C ILE A 228 -3.87 -10.19 -0.11
N GLY A 229 -3.50 -9.78 1.11
CA GLY A 229 -2.71 -8.57 1.40
C GLY A 229 -1.20 -8.78 1.45
N ASP A 230 -0.73 -10.02 1.22
CA ASP A 230 0.70 -10.40 1.28
C ASP A 230 1.37 -10.03 2.62
N TRP A 231 0.68 -10.27 3.74
CA TRP A 231 1.31 -10.18 5.05
C TRP A 231 2.15 -11.41 5.33
N SER A 232 3.26 -11.22 6.05
CA SER A 232 4.12 -12.34 6.47
C SER A 232 3.46 -13.23 7.53
N SER A 233 2.48 -12.69 8.26
CA SER A 233 1.71 -13.42 9.27
C SER A 233 0.30 -12.84 9.42
N PRO A 234 -0.66 -13.57 9.98
CA PRO A 234 -2.01 -13.06 10.25
C PRO A 234 -2.07 -12.06 11.42
N ILE A 235 -0.98 -11.85 12.15
CA ILE A 235 -0.94 -11.01 13.36
C ILE A 235 -1.45 -9.59 13.08
N MET A 236 -0.99 -8.96 12.00
CA MET A 236 -1.44 -7.58 11.70
C MET A 236 -2.92 -7.51 11.33
N PRO A 237 -3.46 -8.36 10.44
CA PRO A 237 -4.91 -8.45 10.21
C PRO A 237 -5.70 -8.76 11.50
N THR A 238 -5.20 -9.62 12.39
CA THR A 238 -5.84 -9.91 13.69
C THR A 238 -5.90 -8.67 14.58
N ILE A 239 -4.79 -7.94 14.72
CA ILE A 239 -4.76 -6.68 15.49
C ILE A 239 -5.77 -5.67 14.90
N TYR A 240 -5.96 -5.65 13.59
CA TYR A 240 -6.97 -4.78 12.96
C TYR A 240 -8.40 -5.22 13.29
N ALA A 241 -8.67 -6.52 13.25
CA ALA A 241 -9.96 -7.07 13.64
C ALA A 241 -10.30 -6.75 15.11
N GLU A 242 -9.38 -7.01 16.02
CA GLU A 242 -9.55 -6.76 17.47
C GLU A 242 -9.81 -5.28 17.77
N ARG A 243 -9.06 -4.37 17.17
CA ARG A 243 -9.22 -2.92 17.35
C ARG A 243 -10.60 -2.40 16.94
N LYS A 244 -11.30 -3.13 16.09
CA LYS A 244 -12.64 -2.80 15.58
C LYS A 244 -13.74 -3.64 16.22
N GLY A 245 -13.41 -4.45 17.21
CA GLY A 245 -14.36 -5.35 17.86
C GLY A 245 -14.88 -6.45 16.90
N LEU A 246 -14.16 -6.69 15.79
CA LEU A 246 -14.48 -7.76 14.85
C LEU A 246 -13.75 -9.03 15.29
N THR A 247 -14.36 -9.80 16.16
CA THR A 247 -13.80 -11.10 16.55
C THR A 247 -13.99 -12.14 15.46
N PRO A 248 -13.12 -13.15 15.35
CA PRO A 248 -13.26 -14.23 14.36
C PRO A 248 -14.59 -14.95 14.40
N SER A 249 -15.21 -15.05 15.58
CA SER A 249 -16.56 -15.61 15.78
C SER A 249 -17.65 -14.73 15.17
N GLN A 250 -17.53 -13.40 15.28
CA GLN A 250 -18.52 -12.47 14.70
C GLN A 250 -18.43 -12.41 13.18
N THR A 251 -17.23 -12.55 12.58
CA THR A 251 -17.06 -12.65 11.13
C THR A 251 -17.65 -13.93 10.56
N ARG A 252 -17.61 -15.04 11.29
CA ARG A 252 -18.22 -16.31 10.89
C ARG A 252 -19.75 -16.23 10.96
N PHE A 253 -20.30 -15.69 12.04
CA PHE A 253 -21.74 -15.51 12.25
C PHE A 253 -22.39 -14.60 11.20
N MET A 254 -21.70 -13.54 10.77
CA MET A 254 -22.20 -12.62 9.73
C MET A 254 -22.21 -13.27 8.32
N LYS A 255 -21.39 -14.28 8.06
CA LYS A 255 -21.45 -15.07 6.82
C LYS A 255 -22.69 -15.97 6.77
N ASP A 256 -22.98 -16.61 7.90
CA ASP A 256 -24.08 -17.57 7.99
C ASP A 256 -25.47 -16.90 7.90
N ILE A 257 -25.60 -15.63 8.31
CA ILE A 257 -26.85 -14.85 8.21
C ILE A 257 -27.13 -14.38 6.76
N ARG A 258 -26.12 -14.27 5.90
CA ARG A 258 -26.31 -13.79 4.51
C ARG A 258 -26.57 -14.91 3.50
N THR A 259 -26.56 -16.16 3.93
CA THR A 259 -26.84 -17.35 3.12
C THR A 259 -28.23 -17.96 3.38
N VAL A 260 -29.09 -17.27 4.14
CA VAL A 260 -30.50 -17.64 4.35
C VAL A 260 -31.42 -16.72 3.58
#